data_a129b152794f282f6422eee3bdcef284
#
_entry.id   a129b152794f282f6422eee3bdcef284
#
_cell.length_a   1.000
_cell.length_b   1.000
_cell.length_c   1.000
_cell.angle_alpha   90.00
_cell.angle_beta   90.00
_cell.angle_gamma   90.00
#
_symmetry.space_group_name_H-M   'P 1'
#
loop_
_entity.id
_entity.type
_entity.pdbx_description
1 polymer ?
#
loop_
_entity_poly.entity_id
_entity_poly.type
_entity_poly.pdbx_seq_one_letter_code
_entity_poly.pdbx_strand_id
1 'polypeptide(L)'
;MQIFHHSTNTLAKVSIFGALFAVGGGLWLMLEINRSPYVTQAGVARIQPVQFSHQHHVGGMGLDCRYCHTAVETSATAGIPPTQTCMNCHSQIWSQSPELEPVRESFRSGKSLEWVRV
;
A
#
# COMPACT_ATOMS: atom_id res chain seq x y z
N MET A 1 -49.55 -34.53 12.75
CA MET A 1 -49.65 -34.87 11.31
C MET A 1 -48.37 -34.37 10.65
N GLN A 2 -47.64 -35.24 9.96
CA GLN A 2 -46.47 -34.86 9.21
C GLN A 2 -46.90 -34.61 7.76
N ILE A 3 -46.79 -33.37 7.31
CA ILE A 3 -47.25 -32.96 5.97
C ILE A 3 -46.23 -33.37 4.88
N PHE A 4 -44.92 -33.41 5.21
CA PHE A 4 -43.88 -33.76 4.29
C PHE A 4 -43.23 -35.11 4.64
N HIS A 5 -42.73 -35.81 3.63
CA HIS A 5 -41.98 -37.04 3.82
C HIS A 5 -40.69 -36.78 4.64
N HIS A 6 -40.30 -37.75 5.50
CA HIS A 6 -39.13 -37.54 6.40
C HIS A 6 -37.81 -37.21 5.70
N SER A 7 -37.64 -37.67 4.45
CA SER A 7 -36.46 -37.31 3.64
C SER A 7 -36.37 -35.82 3.32
N THR A 8 -37.51 -35.10 3.32
CA THR A 8 -37.53 -33.64 3.08
C THR A 8 -36.82 -32.88 4.19
N ASN A 9 -36.85 -33.40 5.43
CA ASN A 9 -36.11 -32.78 6.55
C ASN A 9 -34.60 -32.87 6.37
N THR A 10 -34.14 -34.01 5.86
CA THR A 10 -32.69 -34.18 5.56
C THR A 10 -32.28 -33.27 4.40
N LEU A 11 -33.11 -33.25 3.35
CA LEU A 11 -32.82 -32.38 2.19
C LEU A 11 -32.78 -30.89 2.59
N ALA A 12 -33.75 -30.44 3.42
CA ALA A 12 -33.82 -29.08 3.92
C ALA A 12 -32.58 -28.72 4.77
N LYS A 13 -32.14 -29.64 5.66
CA LYS A 13 -30.90 -29.42 6.42
C LYS A 13 -29.68 -29.32 5.53
N VAL A 14 -29.51 -30.26 4.62
CA VAL A 14 -28.38 -30.27 3.70
C VAL A 14 -28.35 -29.02 2.83
N SER A 15 -29.51 -28.59 2.30
CA SER A 15 -29.57 -27.39 1.46
C SER A 15 -29.28 -26.10 2.25
N ILE A 16 -29.81 -25.95 3.46
CA ILE A 16 -29.61 -24.77 4.29
C ILE A 16 -28.13 -24.69 4.73
N PHE A 17 -27.62 -25.78 5.33
CA PHE A 17 -26.22 -25.78 5.78
C PHE A 17 -25.24 -25.73 4.62
N GLY A 18 -25.56 -26.40 3.50
CA GLY A 18 -24.77 -26.31 2.26
C GLY A 18 -24.73 -24.89 1.70
N ALA A 19 -25.87 -24.19 1.66
CA ALA A 19 -25.94 -22.80 1.22
C ALA A 19 -25.15 -21.87 2.17
N LEU A 20 -25.33 -22.02 3.48
CA LEU A 20 -24.57 -21.24 4.47
C LEU A 20 -23.07 -21.48 4.35
N PHE A 21 -22.65 -22.73 4.18
CA PHE A 21 -21.25 -23.07 4.00
C PHE A 21 -20.69 -22.51 2.67
N ALA A 22 -21.46 -22.61 1.58
CA ALA A 22 -21.04 -22.08 0.28
C ALA A 22 -20.91 -20.54 0.32
N VAL A 23 -21.88 -19.84 0.91
CA VAL A 23 -21.84 -18.38 1.04
C VAL A 23 -20.73 -17.95 1.99
N GLY A 24 -20.65 -18.55 3.19
CA GLY A 24 -19.63 -18.22 4.18
C GLY A 24 -18.20 -18.53 3.67
N GLY A 25 -18.03 -19.71 3.07
CA GLY A 25 -16.75 -20.12 2.47
C GLY A 25 -16.37 -19.25 1.28
N GLY A 26 -17.33 -18.89 0.44
CA GLY A 26 -17.11 -17.98 -0.69
C GLY A 26 -16.70 -16.58 -0.25
N LEU A 27 -17.36 -16.02 0.75
CA LEU A 27 -16.99 -14.72 1.34
C LEU A 27 -15.60 -14.78 1.99
N TRP A 28 -15.33 -15.83 2.75
CA TRP A 28 -14.01 -16.03 3.34
C TRP A 28 -12.92 -16.11 2.28
N LEU A 29 -13.11 -16.92 1.26
CA LEU A 29 -12.16 -17.07 0.15
C LEU A 29 -11.94 -15.73 -0.57
N MET A 30 -13.01 -14.97 -0.82
CA MET A 30 -12.92 -13.65 -1.42
C MET A 30 -12.08 -12.70 -0.57
N LEU A 31 -12.26 -12.70 0.75
CA LEU A 31 -11.47 -11.88 1.67
C LEU A 31 -9.98 -12.27 1.66
N GLU A 32 -9.68 -13.57 1.65
CA GLU A 32 -8.29 -14.06 1.58
C GLU A 32 -7.62 -13.69 0.25
N ILE A 33 -8.32 -13.83 -0.87
CA ILE A 33 -7.80 -13.42 -2.17
C ILE A 33 -7.52 -11.91 -2.20
N ASN A 34 -8.47 -11.08 -1.70
CA ASN A 34 -8.30 -9.63 -1.66
C ASN A 34 -7.14 -9.17 -0.75
N ARG A 35 -6.82 -9.94 0.29
CA ARG A 35 -5.69 -9.68 1.19
C ARG A 35 -4.36 -10.27 0.68
N SER A 36 -4.43 -11.15 -0.30
CA SER A 36 -3.24 -11.84 -0.80
C SER A 36 -2.25 -10.87 -1.46
N PRO A 37 -0.94 -11.20 -1.44
CA PRO A 37 0.07 -10.43 -2.17
C PRO A 37 -0.19 -10.36 -3.68
N TYR A 38 -0.96 -11.31 -4.22
CA TYR A 38 -1.36 -11.32 -5.63
C TYR A 38 -2.22 -10.10 -5.99
N VAL A 39 -3.20 -9.75 -5.14
CA VAL A 39 -4.09 -8.60 -5.37
C VAL A 39 -3.46 -7.31 -4.84
N THR A 40 -2.92 -7.34 -3.64
CA THR A 40 -2.34 -6.16 -2.99
C THR A 40 -0.98 -5.77 -3.55
N GLN A 41 -0.31 -6.69 -4.24
CA GLN A 41 1.07 -6.56 -4.72
C GLN A 41 2.05 -6.18 -3.58
N ALA A 42 1.73 -6.57 -2.36
CA ALA A 42 2.61 -6.36 -1.22
C ALA A 42 3.97 -7.02 -1.47
N GLY A 43 5.04 -6.28 -1.23
CA GLY A 43 6.42 -6.74 -1.48
C GLY A 43 6.91 -6.53 -2.91
N VAL A 44 6.09 -6.03 -3.84
CA VAL A 44 6.54 -5.67 -5.19
C VAL A 44 7.10 -4.25 -5.17
N ALA A 45 8.42 -4.12 -5.37
CA ALA A 45 9.06 -2.82 -5.51
C ALA A 45 8.67 -2.19 -6.86
N ARG A 46 7.90 -1.12 -6.82
CA ARG A 46 7.52 -0.37 -8.03
C ARG A 46 8.60 0.62 -8.41
N ILE A 47 8.85 0.76 -9.70
CA ILE A 47 9.74 1.80 -10.23
C ILE A 47 9.13 3.17 -9.92
N GLN A 48 9.88 4.00 -9.22
CA GLN A 48 9.49 5.35 -8.85
C GLN A 48 10.22 6.38 -9.73
N PRO A 49 9.72 7.61 -9.88
CA PRO A 49 10.42 8.65 -10.62
C PRO A 49 11.80 8.98 -10.04
N VAL A 50 11.97 8.74 -8.75
CA VAL A 50 13.25 8.85 -8.04
C VAL A 50 13.43 7.59 -7.20
N GLN A 51 14.58 6.92 -7.35
CA GLN A 51 14.89 5.70 -6.60
C GLN A 51 15.39 6.07 -5.20
N PHE A 52 14.45 6.36 -4.31
CA PHE A 52 14.75 6.76 -2.95
C PHE A 52 15.02 5.54 -2.05
N SER A 53 16.13 5.57 -1.32
CA SER A 53 16.51 4.53 -0.36
C SER A 53 16.32 4.98 1.08
N HIS A 54 15.32 4.46 1.76
CA HIS A 54 15.13 4.65 3.20
C HIS A 54 16.31 4.08 4.00
N GLN A 55 16.86 2.94 3.59
CA GLN A 55 18.00 2.33 4.27
C GLN A 55 19.21 3.26 4.27
N HIS A 56 19.46 3.97 3.19
CA HIS A 56 20.57 4.92 3.11
C HIS A 56 20.30 6.14 4.02
N HIS A 57 19.14 6.76 3.92
CA HIS A 57 18.84 8.00 4.65
C HIS A 57 18.59 7.76 6.15
N VAL A 58 17.83 6.76 6.50
CA VAL A 58 17.50 6.45 7.90
C VAL A 58 18.57 5.54 8.52
N GLY A 59 18.87 4.43 7.89
CA GLY A 59 19.81 3.44 8.42
C GLY A 59 21.28 3.90 8.37
N GLY A 60 21.67 4.58 7.29
CA GLY A 60 23.06 5.03 7.11
C GLY A 60 23.36 6.39 7.73
N MET A 61 22.45 7.36 7.56
CA MET A 61 22.67 8.74 8.02
C MET A 61 21.93 9.10 9.32
N GLY A 62 21.04 8.21 9.81
CA GLY A 62 20.30 8.43 11.05
C GLY A 62 19.24 9.53 10.96
N LEU A 63 18.71 9.84 9.77
CA LEU A 63 17.65 10.83 9.64
C LEU A 63 16.37 10.34 10.31
N ASP A 64 15.73 11.22 11.11
CA ASP A 64 14.45 10.93 11.73
C ASP A 64 13.34 10.87 10.68
N CYS A 65 12.42 9.90 10.85
CA CYS A 65 11.27 9.71 9.94
C CYS A 65 10.42 10.98 9.80
N ARG A 66 10.26 11.74 10.90
CA ARG A 66 9.46 12.97 10.98
C ARG A 66 10.07 14.13 10.20
N TYR A 67 11.35 14.09 9.90
CA TYR A 67 11.99 15.11 9.05
C TYR A 67 11.36 15.14 7.65
N CYS A 68 11.06 13.96 7.12
CA CYS A 68 10.44 13.80 5.80
C CYS A 68 8.92 13.61 5.89
N HIS A 69 8.45 12.84 6.87
CA HIS A 69 7.04 12.48 7.04
C HIS A 69 6.40 13.27 8.19
N THR A 70 6.14 14.55 7.96
CA THR A 70 5.68 15.47 9.01
C THR A 70 4.31 15.12 9.60
N ALA A 71 3.48 14.33 8.91
CA ALA A 71 2.16 13.93 9.35
C ALA A 71 2.12 12.55 10.02
N VAL A 72 3.24 11.85 10.15
CA VAL A 72 3.28 10.44 10.58
C VAL A 72 2.71 10.18 11.98
N GLU A 73 2.76 11.17 12.87
CA GLU A 73 2.25 11.04 14.26
C GLU A 73 0.77 11.45 14.38
N THR A 74 0.21 12.14 13.39
CA THR A 74 -1.12 12.76 13.50
C THR A 74 -2.09 12.28 12.42
N SER A 75 -1.61 11.52 11.43
CA SER A 75 -2.41 11.04 10.30
C SER A 75 -2.18 9.56 10.05
N ALA A 76 -3.21 8.88 9.56
CA ALA A 76 -3.10 7.51 9.05
C ALA A 76 -2.22 7.41 7.79
N THR A 77 -1.92 8.55 7.15
CA THR A 77 -1.04 8.65 5.98
C THR A 77 0.16 9.48 6.34
N ALA A 78 1.36 8.90 6.25
CA ALA A 78 2.62 9.60 6.58
C ALA A 78 2.89 10.81 5.67
N GLY A 79 2.30 10.82 4.48
CA GLY A 79 2.53 11.84 3.46
C GLY A 79 3.84 11.64 2.70
N ILE A 80 3.93 12.23 1.52
CA ILE A 80 5.15 12.30 0.74
C ILE A 80 5.76 13.68 0.97
N PRO A 81 7.05 13.77 1.33
CA PRO A 81 7.70 15.06 1.57
C PRO A 81 7.76 15.90 0.29
N PRO A 82 7.65 17.23 0.39
CA PRO A 82 7.85 18.12 -0.74
C PRO A 82 9.32 18.07 -1.21
N THR A 83 9.56 18.34 -2.47
CA THR A 83 10.91 18.33 -3.06
C THR A 83 11.87 19.33 -2.41
N GLN A 84 11.36 20.38 -1.76
CA GLN A 84 12.13 21.28 -0.91
C GLN A 84 12.90 20.52 0.18
N THR A 85 12.29 19.54 0.81
CA THR A 85 12.94 18.74 1.87
C THR A 85 14.15 17.99 1.32
N CYS A 86 14.05 17.45 0.12
CA CYS A 86 15.16 16.80 -0.56
C CYS A 86 16.30 17.81 -0.88
N MET A 87 15.91 18.98 -1.36
CA MET A 87 16.85 20.03 -1.79
C MET A 87 17.55 20.74 -0.64
N ASN A 88 17.08 20.60 0.61
CA ASN A 88 17.81 21.11 1.78
C ASN A 88 19.25 20.52 1.86
N CYS A 89 19.42 19.27 1.45
CA CYS A 89 20.73 18.60 1.38
C CYS A 89 21.24 18.48 -0.05
N HIS A 90 20.39 18.05 -0.98
CA HIS A 90 20.77 17.74 -2.37
C HIS A 90 21.03 18.97 -3.25
N SER A 91 20.84 20.17 -2.74
CA SER A 91 21.37 21.37 -3.36
C SER A 91 22.91 21.42 -3.32
N GLN A 92 23.53 20.71 -2.35
CA GLN A 92 24.97 20.67 -2.13
C GLN A 92 25.54 19.25 -2.30
N ILE A 93 24.84 18.24 -1.79
CA ILE A 93 25.27 16.84 -1.81
C ILE A 93 24.62 16.16 -3.02
N TRP A 94 25.42 15.51 -3.88
CA TRP A 94 24.97 14.90 -5.13
C TRP A 94 24.23 15.86 -6.07
N SER A 95 24.53 17.13 -5.96
CA SER A 95 23.80 18.19 -6.66
C SER A 95 23.74 18.03 -8.18
N GLN A 96 24.69 17.28 -8.78
CA GLN A 96 24.75 17.02 -10.21
C GLN A 96 24.38 15.58 -10.60
N SER A 97 23.92 14.76 -9.66
CA SER A 97 23.52 13.39 -9.97
C SER A 97 22.35 13.36 -10.95
N PRO A 98 22.43 12.56 -12.04
CA PRO A 98 21.30 12.39 -12.96
C PRO A 98 20.06 11.81 -12.29
N GLU A 99 20.21 10.98 -11.26
CA GLU A 99 19.11 10.38 -10.50
C GLU A 99 18.26 11.42 -9.76
N LEU A 100 18.85 12.57 -9.43
CA LEU A 100 18.18 13.68 -8.78
C LEU A 100 17.62 14.74 -9.75
N GLU A 101 17.80 14.55 -11.05
CA GLU A 101 17.26 15.50 -12.03
C GLU A 101 15.72 15.71 -11.90
N PRO A 102 14.90 14.67 -11.70
CA PRO A 102 13.48 14.87 -11.49
C PRO A 102 13.16 15.70 -10.24
N VAL A 103 13.98 15.56 -9.16
CA VAL A 103 13.81 16.36 -7.93
C VAL A 103 14.14 17.83 -8.19
N ARG A 104 15.26 18.09 -8.85
CA ARG A 104 15.69 19.46 -9.21
C ARG A 104 14.68 20.15 -10.12
N GLU A 105 14.16 19.42 -11.12
CA GLU A 105 13.15 19.96 -12.03
C GLU A 105 11.84 20.25 -11.31
N SER A 106 11.39 19.32 -10.47
CA SER A 106 10.22 19.54 -9.61
C SER A 106 10.40 20.78 -8.72
N PHE A 107 11.56 20.92 -8.12
CA PHE A 107 11.87 22.09 -7.27
C PHE A 107 11.88 23.40 -8.04
N ARG A 108 12.48 23.43 -9.23
CA ARG A 108 12.55 24.63 -10.09
C ARG A 108 11.21 25.04 -10.65
N SER A 109 10.43 24.06 -11.10
CA SER A 109 9.15 24.32 -11.77
C SER A 109 7.97 24.47 -10.80
N GLY A 110 8.13 24.06 -9.52
CA GLY A 110 7.06 23.99 -8.54
C GLY A 110 6.02 22.89 -8.81
N LYS A 111 6.27 22.01 -9.79
CA LYS A 111 5.43 20.86 -10.08
C LYS A 111 5.79 19.68 -9.19
N SER A 112 4.80 19.08 -8.56
CA SER A 112 5.01 17.89 -7.72
C SER A 112 5.52 16.70 -8.53
N LEU A 113 6.37 15.86 -7.91
CA LEU A 113 6.72 14.57 -8.48
C LEU A 113 5.51 13.64 -8.47
N GLU A 114 5.26 12.96 -9.57
CA GLU A 114 4.19 11.97 -9.69
C GLU A 114 4.69 10.61 -9.21
N TRP A 115 4.56 10.36 -7.91
CA TRP A 115 4.92 9.10 -7.30
C TRP A 115 3.93 8.00 -7.65
N VAL A 116 4.44 6.81 -7.94
CA VAL A 116 3.60 5.63 -8.17
C VAL A 116 3.10 5.12 -6.82
N ARG A 117 1.77 5.04 -6.67
CA ARG A 117 1.16 4.52 -5.44
C ARG A 117 1.46 3.02 -5.28
N VAL A 118 1.91 2.65 -4.09
CA VAL A 118 2.13 1.27 -3.64
C VAL A 118 1.02 0.80 -2.73
#